data_ccb61825c3f899d01b580324b0a7ec56
#
_entry.id   ccb61825c3f899d01b580324b0a7ec56
#
_cell.length_a   1.000
_cell.length_b   1.000
_cell.length_c   1.000
_cell.angle_alpha   90.00
_cell.angle_beta   90.00
_cell.angle_gamma   90.00
#
_symmetry.space_group_name_H-M   'P 1'
#
loop_
_entity.id
_entity.type
_entity.pdbx_description
1 polymer ?
#
loop_
_entity_poly.entity_id
_entity_poly.type
_entity_poly.pdbx_seq_one_letter_code
_entity_poly.pdbx_strand_id
1 'polypeptide(L)'
;LATSLTPEMAADGQSILFRNDTQSIVLHYTQLKVTDATGRVLPAQLALNGPQAIRLTVDAREAVYPITIDPLLMRSVAMLTAVPAAPAMYFGNAAALDGKIMVAGSPYMTGTQPNSGVAYVFTRHMVGDNAWGLSATLAPADGQTGDLFGNAVALDGDWLAVGAPNATVLGTPSNGQVY
;
A
#
# COMPACT_ATOMS: atom_id res chain seq x y z
N LEU A 1 -25.27 2.40 8.12
CA LEU A 1 -25.50 3.06 6.83
C LEU A 1 -24.70 2.32 5.78
N ALA A 2 -25.37 1.62 4.84
CA ALA A 2 -24.69 1.04 3.70
C ALA A 2 -24.24 2.19 2.79
N THR A 3 -22.93 2.43 2.71
CA THR A 3 -22.37 3.35 1.73
C THR A 3 -22.54 2.73 0.35
N SER A 4 -23.20 3.43 -0.55
CA SER A 4 -23.32 3.01 -1.94
C SER A 4 -21.96 3.13 -2.62
N LEU A 5 -21.47 2.04 -3.21
CA LEU A 5 -20.27 2.08 -4.02
C LEU A 5 -20.63 2.34 -5.47
N THR A 6 -19.94 3.28 -6.09
CA THR A 6 -20.10 3.58 -7.52
C THR A 6 -18.98 2.90 -8.31
N PRO A 7 -19.31 1.96 -9.22
CA PRO A 7 -18.32 1.34 -10.09
C PRO A 7 -17.94 2.27 -11.24
N GLU A 8 -16.66 2.30 -11.56
CA GLU A 8 -16.07 3.04 -12.66
C GLU A 8 -15.09 2.14 -13.41
N MET A 9 -15.10 2.19 -14.74
CA MET A 9 -14.08 1.49 -15.54
C MET A 9 -12.75 2.21 -15.42
N ALA A 10 -11.70 1.51 -15.05
CA ALA A 10 -10.36 2.08 -15.00
C ALA A 10 -9.83 2.42 -16.39
N ALA A 11 -8.82 3.29 -16.47
CA ALA A 11 -8.24 3.74 -17.72
C ALA A 11 -7.59 2.61 -18.55
N ASP A 12 -7.25 1.49 -17.92
CA ASP A 12 -6.72 0.29 -18.57
C ASP A 12 -7.78 -0.52 -19.35
N GLY A 13 -9.07 -0.22 -19.15
CA GLY A 13 -10.19 -0.93 -19.77
C GLY A 13 -10.34 -2.39 -19.32
N GLN A 14 -9.58 -2.83 -18.31
CA GLN A 14 -9.55 -4.22 -17.82
C GLN A 14 -9.86 -4.34 -16.33
N SER A 15 -10.02 -3.21 -15.65
CA SER A 15 -10.23 -3.13 -14.21
C SER A 15 -11.47 -2.30 -13.89
N ILE A 16 -12.11 -2.58 -12.76
CA ILE A 16 -13.24 -1.79 -12.23
C ILE A 16 -12.86 -1.28 -10.85
N LEU A 17 -12.96 0.03 -10.70
CA LEU A 17 -12.78 0.75 -9.46
C LEU A 17 -14.15 0.99 -8.81
N PHE A 18 -14.23 0.82 -7.50
CA PHE A 18 -15.41 1.17 -6.73
C PHE A 18 -15.08 2.33 -5.82
N ARG A 19 -15.81 3.43 -5.99
CA ARG A 19 -15.63 4.64 -5.18
C ARG A 19 -16.75 4.75 -4.15
N ASN A 20 -16.38 5.31 -3.01
CA ASN A 20 -17.36 5.70 -1.99
C ASN A 20 -17.90 7.13 -2.27
N ASP A 21 -18.78 7.60 -1.40
CA ASP A 21 -19.40 8.93 -1.50
C ASP A 21 -18.37 10.08 -1.46
N THR A 22 -17.17 9.86 -0.91
CA THR A 22 -16.05 10.82 -0.91
C THR A 22 -15.13 10.68 -2.11
N GLN A 23 -15.53 9.92 -3.14
CA GLN A 23 -14.75 9.63 -4.36
C GLN A 23 -13.46 8.84 -4.12
N SER A 24 -13.25 8.31 -2.93
CA SER A 24 -12.10 7.44 -2.63
C SER A 24 -12.32 6.04 -3.20
N ILE A 25 -11.27 5.47 -3.79
CA ILE A 25 -11.28 4.07 -4.25
C ILE A 25 -11.23 3.17 -3.02
N VAL A 26 -12.27 2.38 -2.81
CA VAL A 26 -12.38 1.43 -1.68
C VAL A 26 -12.26 -0.03 -2.09
N LEU A 27 -12.48 -0.32 -3.37
CA LEU A 27 -12.35 -1.65 -3.93
C LEU A 27 -11.84 -1.55 -5.37
N HIS A 28 -10.94 -2.43 -5.74
CA HIS A 28 -10.39 -2.54 -7.08
C HIS A 28 -10.53 -3.99 -7.56
N TYR A 29 -11.32 -4.19 -8.58
CA TYR A 29 -11.49 -5.46 -9.25
C TYR A 29 -10.60 -5.51 -10.47
N THR A 30 -9.55 -6.32 -10.45
CA THR A 30 -8.49 -6.33 -11.46
C THR A 30 -8.01 -7.74 -11.75
N GLN A 31 -7.16 -7.90 -12.77
CA GLN A 31 -6.48 -9.14 -13.12
C GLN A 31 -7.44 -10.34 -13.22
N LEU A 32 -8.57 -10.14 -13.88
CA LEU A 32 -9.50 -11.23 -14.14
C LEU A 32 -8.78 -12.38 -14.86
N LYS A 33 -8.71 -13.52 -14.21
CA LYS A 33 -8.20 -14.76 -14.80
C LYS A 33 -9.34 -15.77 -14.89
N VAL A 34 -9.58 -16.27 -16.08
CA VAL A 34 -10.55 -17.34 -16.30
C VAL A 34 -9.82 -18.53 -16.85
N THR A 35 -10.00 -19.70 -16.24
CA THR A 35 -9.37 -20.94 -16.67
C THR A 35 -10.40 -22.06 -16.83
N ASP A 36 -10.16 -22.96 -17.75
CA ASP A 36 -10.93 -24.20 -17.89
C ASP A 36 -10.36 -25.33 -16.98
N ALA A 37 -11.01 -26.49 -16.98
CA ALA A 37 -10.61 -27.63 -16.17
C ALA A 37 -9.20 -28.18 -16.49
N THR A 38 -8.63 -27.83 -17.65
CA THR A 38 -7.26 -28.20 -18.02
C THR A 38 -6.22 -27.16 -17.58
N GLY A 39 -6.64 -26.04 -17.02
CA GLY A 39 -5.79 -24.91 -16.65
C GLY A 39 -5.52 -23.93 -17.80
N ARG A 40 -6.13 -24.11 -18.97
CA ARG A 40 -6.02 -23.18 -20.11
C ARG A 40 -6.72 -21.86 -19.78
N VAL A 41 -6.03 -20.74 -20.01
CA VAL A 41 -6.61 -19.40 -19.83
C VAL A 41 -7.58 -19.12 -20.98
N LEU A 42 -8.80 -18.70 -20.62
CA LEU A 42 -9.85 -18.35 -21.55
C LEU A 42 -9.92 -16.83 -21.72
N PRO A 43 -10.18 -16.32 -22.94
CA PRO A 43 -10.42 -14.91 -23.15
C PRO A 43 -11.64 -14.44 -22.36
N ALA A 44 -11.48 -13.38 -21.59
CA ALA A 44 -12.56 -12.82 -20.79
C ALA A 44 -12.49 -11.30 -20.77
N GLN A 45 -13.65 -10.64 -20.62
CA GLN A 45 -13.78 -9.19 -20.60
C GLN A 45 -14.73 -8.77 -19.50
N LEU A 46 -14.37 -7.65 -18.84
CA LEU A 46 -15.21 -6.94 -17.90
C LEU A 46 -15.87 -5.73 -18.56
N ALA A 47 -17.10 -5.45 -18.21
CA ALA A 47 -17.79 -4.24 -18.61
C ALA A 47 -18.77 -3.82 -17.51
N LEU A 48 -19.07 -2.54 -17.42
CA LEU A 48 -20.18 -2.04 -16.63
C LEU A 48 -21.48 -2.28 -17.38
N ASN A 49 -22.49 -2.76 -16.68
CA ASN A 49 -23.84 -2.97 -17.20
C ASN A 49 -24.84 -2.15 -16.38
N GLY A 50 -24.75 -0.82 -16.52
CA GLY A 50 -25.49 0.12 -15.68
C GLY A 50 -24.75 0.46 -14.37
N PRO A 51 -25.40 1.22 -13.48
CA PRO A 51 -24.74 1.82 -12.32
C PRO A 51 -24.38 0.83 -11.20
N GLN A 52 -24.96 -0.37 -11.21
CA GLN A 52 -24.82 -1.34 -10.12
C GLN A 52 -24.53 -2.78 -10.60
N ALA A 53 -24.23 -2.97 -11.87
CA ALA A 53 -23.98 -4.30 -12.41
C ALA A 53 -22.68 -4.37 -13.21
N ILE A 54 -21.97 -5.45 -13.04
CA ILE A 54 -20.79 -5.81 -13.81
C ILE A 54 -21.17 -6.97 -14.73
N ARG A 55 -20.81 -6.87 -15.99
CA ARG A 55 -20.91 -7.95 -16.95
C ARG A 55 -19.54 -8.57 -17.15
N LEU A 56 -19.45 -9.86 -16.93
CA LEU A 56 -18.32 -10.69 -17.32
C LEU A 56 -18.70 -11.49 -18.55
N THR A 57 -17.91 -11.37 -19.60
CA THR A 57 -18.05 -12.16 -20.82
C THR A 57 -16.84 -13.06 -20.97
N VAL A 58 -17.07 -14.36 -21.16
CA VAL A 58 -16.02 -15.37 -21.34
C VAL A 58 -16.22 -16.06 -22.69
N ASP A 59 -15.15 -16.19 -23.47
CA ASP A 59 -15.17 -17.03 -24.66
C ASP A 59 -14.93 -18.49 -24.25
N ALA A 60 -16.00 -19.22 -24.14
CA ALA A 60 -16.00 -20.62 -23.68
C ALA A 60 -16.22 -21.65 -24.80
N ARG A 61 -16.10 -21.25 -26.09
CA ARG A 61 -16.40 -22.14 -27.24
C ARG A 61 -15.61 -23.44 -27.27
N GLU A 62 -14.39 -23.40 -26.73
CA GLU A 62 -13.52 -24.57 -26.68
C GLU A 62 -13.11 -24.93 -25.25
N ALA A 63 -13.88 -24.48 -24.25
CA ALA A 63 -13.56 -24.72 -22.86
C ALA A 63 -13.93 -26.13 -22.42
N VAL A 64 -13.07 -26.71 -21.59
CA VAL A 64 -13.38 -27.96 -20.86
C VAL A 64 -13.92 -27.57 -19.49
N TYR A 65 -15.18 -27.90 -19.21
CA TYR A 65 -15.84 -27.57 -17.94
C TYR A 65 -15.34 -28.46 -16.79
N PRO A 66 -15.30 -27.93 -15.53
CA PRO A 66 -15.76 -26.63 -15.10
C PRO A 66 -14.83 -25.48 -15.49
N ILE A 67 -15.41 -24.26 -15.60
CA ILE A 67 -14.66 -23.03 -15.76
C ILE A 67 -14.47 -22.40 -14.39
N THR A 68 -13.24 -21.98 -14.08
CA THR A 68 -12.91 -21.23 -12.87
C THR A 68 -12.73 -19.77 -13.23
N ILE A 69 -13.41 -18.89 -12.51
CA ILE A 69 -13.30 -17.43 -12.59
C ILE A 69 -12.59 -16.96 -11.32
N ASP A 70 -11.40 -16.42 -11.47
CA ASP A 70 -10.55 -15.97 -10.36
C ASP A 70 -10.23 -14.48 -10.55
N PRO A 71 -11.04 -13.59 -9.97
CA PRO A 71 -10.76 -12.16 -9.96
C PRO A 71 -9.82 -11.81 -8.81
N LEU A 72 -8.79 -11.01 -9.06
CA LEU A 72 -8.06 -10.39 -7.97
C LEU A 72 -8.86 -9.20 -7.44
N LEU A 73 -9.41 -9.35 -6.25
CA LEU A 73 -10.08 -8.28 -5.52
C LEU A 73 -9.07 -7.59 -4.59
N MET A 74 -8.67 -6.38 -4.94
CA MET A 74 -7.88 -5.53 -4.05
C MET A 74 -8.79 -4.50 -3.37
N ARG A 75 -8.80 -4.51 -2.05
CA ARG A 75 -9.46 -3.49 -1.25
C ARG A 75 -8.41 -2.52 -0.76
N SER A 76 -8.53 -1.25 -1.13
CA SER A 76 -7.81 -0.19 -0.43
C SER A 76 -8.37 -0.09 1.00
N VAL A 77 -7.57 -0.45 1.99
CA VAL A 77 -7.97 -0.38 3.39
C VAL A 77 -7.77 1.04 3.93
N ALA A 78 -6.64 1.66 3.56
CA ALA A 78 -6.31 3.03 3.91
C ALA A 78 -5.26 3.60 2.94
N MET A 79 -5.29 4.90 2.76
CA MET A 79 -4.18 5.66 2.19
C MET A 79 -3.52 6.41 3.33
N LEU A 80 -2.26 6.10 3.59
CA LEU A 80 -1.47 6.75 4.64
C LEU A 80 -0.55 7.79 4.01
N THR A 81 -0.40 8.91 4.69
CA THR A 81 0.44 10.02 4.25
C THR A 81 1.33 10.51 5.38
N ALA A 82 2.46 11.13 5.04
CA ALA A 82 3.29 11.84 6.01
C ALA A 82 2.52 13.04 6.61
N VAL A 83 2.80 13.32 7.88
CA VAL A 83 2.27 14.51 8.57
C VAL A 83 3.46 15.18 9.29
N PRO A 84 3.82 16.42 8.93
CA PRO A 84 3.31 17.21 7.80
C PRO A 84 3.73 16.63 6.45
N ALA A 85 2.90 16.80 5.42
CA ALA A 85 3.28 16.46 4.06
C ALA A 85 4.09 17.59 3.43
N ALA A 86 5.21 17.25 2.77
CA ALA A 86 5.98 18.23 2.01
C ALA A 86 6.61 17.56 0.77
N PRO A 87 6.99 18.35 -0.24
CA PRO A 87 7.62 17.80 -1.46
C PRO A 87 8.95 17.10 -1.16
N ALA A 88 9.26 16.10 -1.96
CA ALA A 88 10.55 15.38 -1.96
C ALA A 88 10.94 14.67 -0.64
N MET A 89 9.99 14.37 0.25
CA MET A 89 10.26 13.63 1.48
C MET A 89 10.36 12.12 1.30
N TYR A 90 9.91 11.61 0.15
CA TYR A 90 9.90 10.19 -0.19
C TYR A 90 9.24 9.31 0.88
N PHE A 91 8.11 9.75 1.42
CA PHE A 91 7.29 8.93 2.31
C PHE A 91 6.89 7.63 1.61
N GLY A 92 7.06 6.51 2.30
CA GLY A 92 6.82 5.18 1.72
C GLY A 92 8.00 4.63 0.92
N ASN A 93 9.20 5.26 1.00
CA ASN A 93 10.43 4.72 0.41
C ASN A 93 10.69 3.27 0.85
N ALA A 94 10.40 2.97 2.10
CA ALA A 94 10.35 1.63 2.65
C ALA A 94 9.09 1.49 3.50
N ALA A 95 8.49 0.30 3.50
CA ALA A 95 7.34 0.01 4.34
C ALA A 95 7.41 -1.43 4.86
N ALA A 96 6.97 -1.63 6.09
CA ALA A 96 6.81 -2.93 6.71
C ALA A 96 5.45 -3.00 7.41
N LEU A 97 4.82 -4.16 7.38
CA LEU A 97 3.51 -4.39 7.99
C LEU A 97 3.55 -5.70 8.76
N ASP A 98 3.17 -5.64 10.02
CA ASP A 98 2.90 -6.83 10.83
C ASP A 98 1.60 -6.64 11.65
N GLY A 99 0.63 -7.49 11.37
CA GLY A 99 -0.67 -7.49 12.02
C GLY A 99 -1.39 -6.14 11.97
N LYS A 100 -1.29 -5.37 13.04
CA LYS A 100 -1.95 -4.07 13.22
C LYS A 100 -1.01 -2.89 13.19
N ILE A 101 0.28 -3.12 12.98
CA ILE A 101 1.31 -2.10 12.95
C ILE A 101 1.86 -2.01 11.53
N MET A 102 2.00 -0.79 11.03
CA MET A 102 2.67 -0.49 9.77
C MET A 102 3.70 0.60 10.02
N VAL A 103 4.88 0.42 9.46
CA VAL A 103 5.93 1.42 9.50
C VAL A 103 6.24 1.88 8.08
N ALA A 104 6.35 3.19 7.90
CA ALA A 104 6.72 3.80 6.62
C ALA A 104 7.90 4.75 6.80
N GLY A 105 8.96 4.55 6.04
CA GLY A 105 10.14 5.40 6.05
C GLY A 105 10.00 6.61 5.13
N SER A 106 10.64 7.72 5.54
CA SER A 106 10.73 8.98 4.81
C SER A 106 12.14 9.54 4.97
N PRO A 107 13.12 9.03 4.21
CA PRO A 107 14.54 9.30 4.46
C PRO A 107 14.97 10.75 4.22
N TYR A 108 14.27 11.49 3.38
CA TYR A 108 14.58 12.90 3.11
C TYR A 108 13.76 13.87 3.98
N MET A 109 12.97 13.35 4.92
CA MET A 109 12.28 14.18 5.90
C MET A 109 13.30 14.84 6.85
N THR A 110 13.02 16.05 7.25
CA THR A 110 13.74 16.71 8.35
C THR A 110 13.26 16.09 9.67
N GLY A 111 14.11 15.28 10.28
CA GLY A 111 13.95 14.75 11.62
C GLY A 111 14.62 15.68 12.63
N THR A 112 15.74 15.27 13.22
CA THR A 112 16.58 16.11 14.09
C THR A 112 17.37 17.16 13.31
N GLN A 113 17.76 16.82 12.06
CA GLN A 113 18.50 17.68 11.13
C GLN A 113 17.91 17.53 9.71
N PRO A 114 18.27 18.45 8.77
CA PRO A 114 17.84 18.32 7.38
C PRO A 114 18.24 16.96 6.76
N ASN A 115 17.26 16.27 6.15
CA ASN A 115 17.46 14.94 5.56
C ASN A 115 18.06 13.90 6.53
N SER A 116 17.91 14.10 7.85
CA SER A 116 18.29 13.04 8.80
C SER A 116 17.35 11.84 8.72
N GLY A 117 16.13 12.06 8.21
CA GLY A 117 15.14 11.02 7.99
C GLY A 117 14.21 10.79 9.17
N VAL A 118 13.08 10.16 8.87
CA VAL A 118 12.00 9.85 9.82
C VAL A 118 11.36 8.52 9.44
N ALA A 119 10.90 7.76 10.43
CA ALA A 119 9.99 6.64 10.23
C ALA A 119 8.66 6.90 10.96
N TYR A 120 7.56 6.67 10.26
CA TYR A 120 6.20 6.85 10.77
C TYR A 120 5.62 5.49 11.13
N VAL A 121 5.11 5.38 12.35
CA VAL A 121 4.42 4.18 12.84
C VAL A 121 2.92 4.43 12.83
N PHE A 122 2.21 3.60 12.12
CA PHE A 122 0.74 3.62 12.07
C PHE A 122 0.19 2.37 12.75
N THR A 123 -0.91 2.54 13.48
CA THR A 123 -1.61 1.44 14.11
C THR A 123 -3.04 1.36 13.60
N ARG A 124 -3.50 0.16 13.33
CA ARG A 124 -4.89 -0.08 12.99
C ARG A 124 -5.73 -0.08 14.25
N HIS A 125 -6.60 0.91 14.40
CA HIS A 125 -7.50 1.03 15.54
C HIS A 125 -8.61 -0.01 15.48
N MET A 126 -8.91 -0.62 16.64
CA MET A 126 -9.88 -1.70 16.76
C MET A 126 -11.33 -1.22 16.95
N VAL A 127 -11.57 0.08 17.02
CA VAL A 127 -12.91 0.62 17.29
C VAL A 127 -13.61 0.90 15.96
N GLY A 128 -14.35 -0.08 15.49
CA GLY A 128 -15.44 0.06 14.52
C GLY A 128 -15.06 -0.05 13.06
N ASP A 129 -14.01 0.57 12.58
CA ASP A 129 -13.68 0.60 11.17
C ASP A 129 -12.17 0.40 11.01
N ASN A 130 -11.70 -0.51 10.27
CA ASN A 130 -10.30 -0.78 9.89
C ASN A 130 -9.43 0.49 9.66
N ALA A 131 -9.66 1.54 10.45
CA ALA A 131 -9.00 2.83 10.34
C ALA A 131 -7.57 2.74 10.85
N TRP A 132 -6.65 3.21 10.04
CA TRP A 132 -5.26 3.36 10.41
C TRP A 132 -5.01 4.78 10.91
N GLY A 133 -4.31 4.92 12.03
CA GLY A 133 -3.92 6.21 12.58
C GLY A 133 -2.42 6.28 12.84
N LEU A 134 -1.83 7.47 12.71
CA LEU A 134 -0.45 7.72 13.09
C LEU A 134 -0.31 7.56 14.62
N SER A 135 0.54 6.64 15.05
CA SER A 135 0.79 6.34 16.47
C SER A 135 2.08 6.98 16.98
N ALA A 136 3.12 7.00 16.13
CA ALA A 136 4.41 7.56 16.48
C ALA A 136 5.16 8.05 15.25
N THR A 137 6.06 9.00 15.50
CA THR A 137 7.05 9.45 14.53
C THR A 137 8.41 9.25 15.17
N LEU A 138 9.28 8.50 14.51
CA LEU A 138 10.59 8.13 15.01
C LEU A 138 11.67 8.86 14.24
N ALA A 139 12.62 9.45 14.96
CA ALA A 139 13.84 10.02 14.42
C ALA A 139 14.97 9.73 15.40
N PRO A 140 16.19 9.44 14.94
CA PRO A 140 17.32 9.19 15.84
C PRO A 140 17.69 10.46 16.59
N ALA A 141 17.96 10.35 17.89
CA ALA A 141 18.35 11.50 18.72
C ALA A 141 19.71 12.09 18.32
N ASP A 142 20.58 11.27 17.77
CA ASP A 142 21.91 11.59 17.28
C ASP A 142 21.95 11.84 15.76
N GLY A 143 20.79 11.86 15.10
CA GLY A 143 20.66 12.01 13.65
C GLY A 143 21.28 13.30 13.11
N GLN A 144 22.08 13.16 12.06
CA GLN A 144 22.79 14.25 11.40
C GLN A 144 22.24 14.51 10.00
N THR A 145 22.62 15.63 9.43
CA THR A 145 22.20 16.02 8.09
C THR A 145 22.61 14.95 7.06
N GLY A 146 21.61 14.40 6.38
CA GLY A 146 21.84 13.43 5.30
C GLY A 146 21.98 11.98 5.74
N ASP A 147 21.72 11.61 6.97
CA ASP A 147 21.81 10.24 7.49
C ASP A 147 20.82 9.27 6.84
N LEU A 148 19.67 9.81 6.37
CA LEU A 148 18.63 9.07 5.66
C LEU A 148 17.99 7.95 6.51
N PHE A 149 17.73 8.19 7.80
CA PHE A 149 16.96 7.27 8.64
C PHE A 149 15.58 7.00 8.02
N GLY A 150 15.15 5.75 8.02
CA GLY A 150 13.92 5.33 7.33
C GLY A 150 14.15 4.93 5.87
N ASN A 151 15.40 4.85 5.40
CA ASN A 151 15.70 4.36 4.06
C ASN A 151 15.33 2.87 3.90
N ALA A 152 15.45 2.09 4.97
CA ALA A 152 14.97 0.73 5.09
C ALA A 152 14.24 0.55 6.41
N VAL A 153 13.20 -0.29 6.44
CA VAL A 153 12.47 -0.65 7.65
C VAL A 153 12.16 -2.14 7.64
N ALA A 154 12.19 -2.77 8.80
CA ALA A 154 11.76 -4.14 9.02
C ALA A 154 10.99 -4.22 10.33
N LEU A 155 9.92 -5.02 10.37
CA LEU A 155 9.06 -5.19 11.53
C LEU A 155 8.78 -6.67 11.72
N ASP A 156 8.95 -7.15 12.95
CA ASP A 156 8.64 -8.53 13.34
C ASP A 156 8.19 -8.55 14.81
N GLY A 157 6.89 -8.76 15.04
CA GLY A 157 6.29 -8.68 16.36
C GLY A 157 6.57 -7.34 17.04
N ASP A 158 7.28 -7.37 18.17
CA ASP A 158 7.62 -6.20 18.98
C ASP A 158 8.93 -5.50 18.54
N TRP A 159 9.59 -6.01 17.50
CA TRP A 159 10.88 -5.51 17.05
C TRP A 159 10.72 -4.70 15.76
N LEU A 160 11.24 -3.49 15.80
CA LEU A 160 11.37 -2.61 14.64
C LEU A 160 12.85 -2.29 14.40
N ALA A 161 13.32 -2.52 13.18
CA ALA A 161 14.64 -2.09 12.74
C ALA A 161 14.51 -1.01 11.66
N VAL A 162 15.27 0.06 11.78
CA VAL A 162 15.27 1.19 10.85
C VAL A 162 16.71 1.51 10.42
N GLY A 163 16.97 1.49 9.12
CA GLY A 163 18.27 1.76 8.53
C GLY A 163 18.49 3.24 8.23
N ALA A 164 19.69 3.72 8.53
CA ALA A 164 20.25 5.03 8.17
C ALA A 164 21.60 4.83 7.46
N PRO A 165 21.62 4.66 6.12
CA PRO A 165 22.81 4.20 5.40
C PRO A 165 23.96 5.18 5.39
N ASN A 166 23.70 6.48 5.59
CA ASN A 166 24.72 7.52 5.59
C ASN A 166 25.13 7.96 7.00
N ALA A 167 24.59 7.34 8.05
CA ALA A 167 24.92 7.74 9.41
C ALA A 167 26.43 7.65 9.69
N THR A 168 26.91 8.63 10.45
CA THR A 168 28.31 8.67 10.91
C THR A 168 28.44 7.89 12.21
N VAL A 169 29.24 6.82 12.21
CA VAL A 169 29.46 5.97 13.38
C VAL A 169 30.90 6.07 13.82
N LEU A 170 31.12 6.36 15.11
CA LEU A 170 32.43 6.48 15.73
C LEU A 170 33.38 7.43 14.97
N GLY A 171 32.82 8.51 14.42
CA GLY A 171 33.58 9.51 13.65
C GLY A 171 33.93 9.11 12.22
N THR A 172 33.45 7.95 11.73
CA THR A 172 33.58 7.52 10.34
C THR A 172 32.31 7.91 9.55
N PRO A 173 32.42 8.85 8.59
CA PRO A 173 31.28 9.31 7.80
C PRO A 173 30.69 8.21 6.93
N SER A 174 29.38 8.23 6.74
CA SER A 174 28.64 7.33 5.85
C SER A 174 28.93 5.84 6.07
N ASN A 175 29.15 5.47 7.32
CA ASN A 175 29.40 4.07 7.69
C ASN A 175 28.09 3.27 7.85
N GLY A 176 26.98 3.99 7.97
CA GLY A 176 25.65 3.43 8.13
C GLY A 176 25.37 2.90 9.54
N GLN A 177 24.12 2.96 9.92
CA GLN A 177 23.61 2.47 11.21
C GLN A 177 22.24 1.86 11.07
N VAL A 178 21.92 0.90 11.92
CA VAL A 178 20.57 0.37 12.12
C VAL A 178 20.17 0.63 13.56
N TYR A 179 18.97 1.17 13.74
CA TYR A 179 18.34 1.49 15.02
C TYR A 179 17.26 0.48 15.35
#